data_12fdc102a83f4b0cb70489b2e2cb899d
#
_entry.id   12fdc102a83f4b0cb70489b2e2cb899d
#
_cell.length_a   1.000
_cell.length_b   1.000
_cell.length_c   1.000
_cell.angle_alpha   90.00
_cell.angle_beta   90.00
_cell.angle_gamma   90.00
#
_symmetry.space_group_name_H-M   'P 1'
#
loop_
_entity.id
_entity.type
_entity.pdbx_description
1 polymer ?
#
loop_
_entity_poly.entity_id
_entity_poly.type
_entity_poly.pdbx_seq_one_letter_code
_entity_poly.pdbx_strand_id
1 'polypeptide(L)'
;RAGSDADRVEDCIMGAALTQGTSGMNIGRNAALRAGLPVTVSGMTIDRQCSSGLMAVATAAKQVMHDGMDCVVGGGLDSISLVQNEHMNGHRLVDNELVGMHKDIYMPMLQTAEVVAARYGVSRDAMDEYGFASQERTAAAYAAGRYDAELVPVTCERIVYNKETGEQSTAEVTVTADEGVRPSTLEGVKSLRTVIEGGTITAGNASQLSDGASARVVMSSDLATSIGLEPLVAYDGMAVAGCEPVEMGIGPDVAVKKLRKQHGYAVNDMCM
;
A
#
# COMPACT_ATOMS: atom_id res chain seq x y z
N ARG A 1 5.30 10.39 17.40
CA ARG A 1 4.55 11.50 16.78
C ARG A 1 3.07 11.53 17.19
N ALA A 2 2.47 10.35 17.46
CA ALA A 2 1.06 10.27 17.87
C ALA A 2 0.78 10.86 19.27
N GLY A 3 1.80 11.08 20.11
CA GLY A 3 1.64 11.64 21.44
C GLY A 3 0.97 10.70 22.46
N SER A 4 0.66 9.46 22.07
CA SER A 4 0.11 8.45 22.96
C SER A 4 1.21 7.67 23.69
N ASP A 5 0.91 7.20 24.90
CA ASP A 5 1.77 6.31 25.67
C ASP A 5 1.77 4.91 25.04
N ALA A 6 2.96 4.32 24.90
CA ALA A 6 3.13 2.98 24.35
C ALA A 6 2.41 1.89 25.17
N ASP A 7 2.30 2.07 26.47
CA ASP A 7 1.63 1.14 27.38
C ASP A 7 0.11 1.08 27.20
N ARG A 8 -0.46 2.04 26.46
CA ARG A 8 -1.90 2.05 26.13
C ARG A 8 -2.24 1.25 24.88
N VAL A 9 -1.24 0.87 24.11
CA VAL A 9 -1.46 0.09 22.89
C VAL A 9 -1.78 -1.36 23.26
N GLU A 10 -2.90 -1.87 22.77
CA GLU A 10 -3.38 -3.22 23.07
C GLU A 10 -3.11 -4.20 21.93
N ASP A 11 -3.17 -3.74 20.66
CA ASP A 11 -2.89 -4.56 19.50
C ASP A 11 -2.17 -3.77 18.40
N CYS A 12 -1.46 -4.48 17.54
CA CYS A 12 -0.77 -3.95 16.36
C CYS A 12 -1.13 -4.78 15.13
N ILE A 13 -1.93 -4.20 14.25
CA ILE A 13 -2.41 -4.86 13.03
C ILE A 13 -1.66 -4.29 11.83
N MET A 14 -0.86 -5.12 11.16
CA MET A 14 -0.13 -4.73 9.96
C MET A 14 -0.63 -5.51 8.75
N GLY A 15 -0.99 -4.78 7.71
CA GLY A 15 -1.27 -5.35 6.41
C GLY A 15 0.01 -5.65 5.64
N ALA A 16 0.10 -6.81 5.00
CA ALA A 16 1.19 -7.17 4.10
C ALA A 16 0.67 -8.08 3.00
N ALA A 17 1.04 -7.79 1.75
CA ALA A 17 0.64 -8.60 0.59
C ALA A 17 1.62 -9.74 0.29
N LEU A 18 2.88 -9.61 0.70
CA LEU A 18 3.93 -10.59 0.52
C LEU A 18 4.35 -11.18 1.89
N THR A 19 3.53 -12.07 2.43
CA THR A 19 3.68 -12.63 3.79
C THR A 19 4.72 -13.75 3.87
N GLN A 20 5.90 -13.54 3.31
CA GLN A 20 7.03 -14.46 3.35
C GLN A 20 8.36 -13.72 3.45
N GLY A 21 9.45 -14.41 3.67
CA GLY A 21 10.77 -13.81 3.83
C GLY A 21 10.78 -12.78 4.97
N THR A 22 11.26 -11.57 4.69
CA THR A 22 11.35 -10.47 5.67
C THR A 22 10.00 -9.96 6.16
N SER A 23 8.94 -10.14 5.39
CA SER A 23 7.56 -9.79 5.76
C SER A 23 6.77 -11.00 6.28
N GLY A 24 7.45 -12.13 6.50
CA GLY A 24 6.85 -13.39 6.92
C GLY A 24 6.50 -13.45 8.40
N MET A 25 5.98 -14.60 8.81
CA MET A 25 5.48 -14.83 10.16
C MET A 25 4.35 -13.83 10.52
N ASN A 26 4.29 -13.43 11.77
CA ASN A 26 3.39 -12.36 12.21
C ASN A 26 4.15 -11.03 12.24
N ILE A 27 4.23 -10.35 11.08
CA ILE A 27 5.00 -9.12 10.97
C ILE A 27 4.39 -7.99 11.83
N GLY A 28 3.09 -7.98 12.07
CA GLY A 28 2.45 -7.04 12.99
C GLY A 28 3.02 -7.15 14.40
N ARG A 29 3.10 -8.36 14.92
CA ARG A 29 3.70 -8.60 16.24
C ARG A 29 5.20 -8.29 16.25
N ASN A 30 5.93 -8.70 15.21
CA ASN A 30 7.36 -8.46 15.11
C ASN A 30 7.66 -6.96 15.06
N ALA A 31 6.89 -6.19 14.29
CA ALA A 31 7.02 -4.75 14.18
C ALA A 31 6.74 -4.05 15.53
N ALA A 32 5.69 -4.46 16.24
CA ALA A 32 5.36 -3.92 17.56
C ALA A 32 6.52 -4.10 18.55
N LEU A 33 7.07 -5.31 18.66
CA LEU A 33 8.20 -5.61 19.57
C LEU A 33 9.49 -4.89 19.12
N ARG A 34 9.75 -4.85 17.81
CA ARG A 34 10.94 -4.16 17.27
C ARG A 34 10.87 -2.65 17.48
N ALA A 35 9.66 -2.08 17.52
CA ALA A 35 9.42 -0.68 17.85
C ALA A 35 9.54 -0.37 19.36
N GLY A 36 9.71 -1.39 20.19
CA GLY A 36 9.83 -1.24 21.66
C GLY A 36 8.49 -1.18 22.39
N LEU A 37 7.39 -1.58 21.76
CA LEU A 37 6.12 -1.72 22.48
C LEU A 37 6.21 -2.85 23.51
N PRO A 38 5.45 -2.76 24.63
CA PRO A 38 5.45 -3.80 25.65
C PRO A 38 5.11 -5.20 25.12
N VAL A 39 5.63 -6.23 25.75
CA VAL A 39 5.33 -7.63 25.38
C VAL A 39 3.86 -8.01 25.58
N THR A 40 3.09 -7.21 26.28
CA THR A 40 1.65 -7.34 26.46
C THR A 40 0.85 -6.97 25.22
N VAL A 41 1.42 -6.15 24.32
CA VAL A 41 0.77 -5.74 23.08
C VAL A 41 0.66 -6.94 22.15
N SER A 42 -0.54 -7.32 21.78
CA SER A 42 -0.77 -8.39 20.78
C SER A 42 -0.38 -7.92 19.37
N GLY A 43 -0.43 -8.80 18.40
CA GLY A 43 -0.16 -8.41 17.02
C GLY A 43 -0.76 -9.37 16.01
N MET A 44 -1.16 -8.85 14.86
CA MET A 44 -1.75 -9.60 13.78
C MET A 44 -1.25 -9.12 12.43
N THR A 45 -1.12 -10.03 11.48
CA THR A 45 -0.88 -9.70 10.07
C THR A 45 -2.12 -10.01 9.26
N ILE A 46 -2.51 -9.09 8.38
CA ILE A 46 -3.66 -9.24 7.48
C ILE A 46 -3.18 -9.17 6.05
N ASP A 47 -3.64 -10.09 5.21
CA ASP A 47 -3.48 -10.03 3.76
C ASP A 47 -4.83 -9.83 3.07
N ARG A 48 -4.91 -8.76 2.30
CA ARG A 48 -5.91 -8.45 1.28
C ARG A 48 -5.21 -7.78 0.09
N GLN A 49 -4.06 -8.34 -0.30
CA GLN A 49 -3.21 -7.81 -1.36
C GLN A 49 -2.95 -6.30 -1.15
N CYS A 50 -3.01 -5.47 -2.18
CA CYS A 50 -2.71 -4.04 -2.12
C CYS A 50 -3.59 -3.24 -1.15
N SER A 51 -4.74 -3.76 -0.71
CA SER A 51 -5.61 -3.11 0.28
C SER A 51 -5.39 -3.58 1.72
N SER A 52 -4.34 -4.36 1.99
CA SER A 52 -4.05 -4.92 3.31
C SER A 52 -3.89 -3.85 4.39
N GLY A 53 -3.16 -2.78 4.10
CA GLY A 53 -2.97 -1.66 5.05
C GLY A 53 -4.29 -0.94 5.38
N LEU A 54 -5.13 -0.69 4.37
CA LEU A 54 -6.46 -0.11 4.59
C LEU A 54 -7.34 -1.04 5.43
N MET A 55 -7.27 -2.36 5.18
CA MET A 55 -7.99 -3.36 5.96
C MET A 55 -7.50 -3.43 7.40
N ALA A 56 -6.20 -3.30 7.64
CA ALA A 56 -5.61 -3.26 8.97
C ALA A 56 -6.14 -2.07 9.80
N VAL A 57 -6.16 -0.87 9.21
CA VAL A 57 -6.72 0.32 9.85
C VAL A 57 -8.21 0.15 10.15
N ALA A 58 -8.99 -0.39 9.20
CA ALA A 58 -10.42 -0.63 9.40
C ALA A 58 -10.67 -1.72 10.47
N THR A 59 -9.80 -2.71 10.59
CA THR A 59 -9.90 -3.73 11.65
C THR A 59 -9.55 -3.14 13.01
N ALA A 60 -8.49 -2.34 13.11
CA ALA A 60 -8.14 -1.60 14.32
C ALA A 60 -9.30 -0.73 14.81
N ALA A 61 -9.96 0.01 13.89
CA ALA A 61 -11.14 0.81 14.25
C ALA A 61 -12.29 -0.06 14.79
N LYS A 62 -12.52 -1.24 14.20
CA LYS A 62 -13.56 -2.17 14.68
C LYS A 62 -13.23 -2.77 16.04
N GLN A 63 -11.98 -3.06 16.33
CA GLN A 63 -11.56 -3.50 17.65
C GLN A 63 -11.85 -2.42 18.71
N VAL A 64 -11.56 -1.16 18.38
CA VAL A 64 -11.91 -0.03 19.26
C VAL A 64 -13.42 0.12 19.42
N MET A 65 -14.19 0.00 18.34
CA MET A 65 -15.64 0.23 18.35
C MET A 65 -16.44 -0.91 18.99
N HIS A 66 -15.96 -2.15 18.89
CA HIS A 66 -16.77 -3.34 19.20
C HIS A 66 -16.14 -4.31 20.18
N ASP A 67 -14.79 -4.36 20.28
CA ASP A 67 -14.09 -5.34 21.11
C ASP A 67 -13.59 -4.74 22.43
N GLY A 68 -13.87 -3.44 22.68
CA GLY A 68 -13.57 -2.76 23.94
C GLY A 68 -12.09 -2.34 24.09
N MET A 69 -11.32 -2.33 23.01
CA MET A 69 -9.95 -1.80 23.02
C MET A 69 -9.97 -0.28 22.90
N ASP A 70 -9.13 0.38 23.67
CA ASP A 70 -9.03 1.84 23.66
C ASP A 70 -8.02 2.38 22.65
N CYS A 71 -6.94 1.61 22.36
CA CYS A 71 -5.84 2.08 21.51
C CYS A 71 -5.21 0.91 20.74
N VAL A 72 -5.23 1.01 19.42
CA VAL A 72 -4.72 -0.02 18.50
C VAL A 72 -3.87 0.64 17.41
N VAL A 73 -2.76 0.02 17.03
CA VAL A 73 -1.97 0.43 15.86
C VAL A 73 -2.47 -0.30 14.63
N GLY A 74 -2.85 0.45 13.60
CA GLY A 74 -3.20 -0.09 12.28
C GLY A 74 -2.29 0.46 11.20
N GLY A 75 -1.77 -0.39 10.33
CA GLY A 75 -0.86 0.06 9.28
C GLY A 75 -0.59 -1.01 8.24
N GLY A 76 0.48 -0.84 7.50
CA GLY A 76 0.91 -1.83 6.52
C GLY A 76 2.36 -1.64 6.10
N LEU A 77 2.95 -2.69 5.59
CA LEU A 77 4.30 -2.70 5.06
C LEU A 77 4.45 -3.81 4.01
N ASP A 78 5.31 -3.58 3.06
CA ASP A 78 5.89 -4.63 2.21
C ASP A 78 7.33 -4.29 1.86
N SER A 79 8.17 -5.30 1.81
CA SER A 79 9.53 -5.21 1.27
C SER A 79 9.58 -6.00 -0.05
N ILE A 80 9.22 -5.32 -1.13
CA ILE A 80 9.18 -5.91 -2.46
C ILE A 80 10.58 -6.38 -2.88
N SER A 81 11.59 -5.56 -2.64
CA SER A 81 12.97 -5.84 -3.04
C SER A 81 13.56 -7.08 -2.35
N LEU A 82 13.19 -7.33 -1.09
CA LEU A 82 13.69 -8.45 -0.30
C LEU A 82 12.82 -9.71 -0.38
N VAL A 83 11.61 -9.62 -0.92
CA VAL A 83 10.68 -10.76 -1.00
C VAL A 83 10.39 -11.18 -2.43
N GLN A 84 10.12 -10.23 -3.33
CA GLN A 84 9.81 -10.56 -4.74
C GLN A 84 11.10 -10.65 -5.58
N ASN A 85 11.92 -11.63 -5.29
CA ASN A 85 13.19 -11.91 -5.95
C ASN A 85 13.37 -13.41 -6.17
N GLU A 86 14.57 -13.87 -6.53
CA GLU A 86 14.89 -15.28 -6.78
C GLU A 86 14.71 -16.21 -5.57
N HIS A 87 14.60 -15.66 -4.36
CA HIS A 87 14.37 -16.44 -3.13
C HIS A 87 12.89 -16.55 -2.77
N MET A 88 11.99 -15.94 -3.57
CA MET A 88 10.56 -16.03 -3.34
C MET A 88 10.08 -17.47 -3.42
N ASN A 89 9.38 -17.94 -2.40
CA ASN A 89 8.82 -19.28 -2.40
C ASN A 89 7.60 -19.34 -3.33
N GLY A 90 7.82 -19.85 -4.53
CA GLY A 90 6.78 -20.14 -5.52
C GLY A 90 6.32 -21.61 -5.53
N HIS A 91 6.85 -22.47 -4.62
CA HIS A 91 6.52 -23.89 -4.61
C HIS A 91 5.02 -24.12 -4.38
N ARG A 92 4.38 -24.78 -5.36
CA ARG A 92 2.94 -25.08 -5.35
C ARG A 92 2.03 -23.84 -5.20
N LEU A 93 2.49 -22.69 -5.66
CA LEU A 93 1.72 -21.44 -5.63
C LEU A 93 0.43 -21.53 -6.48
N VAL A 94 0.49 -22.24 -7.60
CA VAL A 94 -0.64 -22.39 -8.53
C VAL A 94 -1.45 -23.62 -8.17
N ASP A 95 -2.75 -23.44 -7.96
CA ASP A 95 -3.74 -24.51 -7.82
C ASP A 95 -4.37 -24.81 -9.19
N ASN A 96 -4.08 -25.99 -9.72
CA ASN A 96 -4.53 -26.38 -11.05
C ASN A 96 -6.06 -26.61 -11.12
N GLU A 97 -6.70 -27.02 -10.04
CA GLU A 97 -8.16 -27.15 -10.00
C GLU A 97 -8.81 -25.77 -10.08
N LEU A 98 -8.28 -24.80 -9.32
CA LEU A 98 -8.75 -23.42 -9.38
C LEU A 98 -8.53 -22.80 -10.76
N VAL A 99 -7.41 -23.08 -11.42
CA VAL A 99 -7.19 -22.67 -12.81
C VAL A 99 -8.24 -23.30 -13.75
N GLY A 100 -8.61 -24.56 -13.50
CA GLY A 100 -9.68 -25.22 -14.25
C GLY A 100 -11.04 -24.56 -14.11
N MET A 101 -11.33 -23.98 -12.96
CA MET A 101 -12.56 -23.24 -12.67
C MET A 101 -12.52 -21.78 -13.16
N HIS A 102 -11.36 -21.13 -12.99
CA HIS A 102 -11.11 -19.72 -13.31
C HIS A 102 -9.75 -19.58 -13.98
N LYS A 103 -9.72 -19.79 -15.29
CA LYS A 103 -8.45 -19.87 -16.07
C LYS A 103 -7.50 -18.68 -15.89
N ASP A 104 -8.04 -17.51 -15.59
CA ASP A 104 -7.32 -16.24 -15.50
C ASP A 104 -7.03 -15.80 -14.07
N ILE A 105 -7.26 -16.67 -13.06
CA ILE A 105 -7.14 -16.32 -11.63
C ILE A 105 -5.72 -15.87 -11.24
N TYR A 106 -4.71 -16.38 -11.91
CA TYR A 106 -3.29 -16.03 -11.70
C TYR A 106 -2.74 -15.09 -12.78
N MET A 107 -3.63 -14.44 -13.55
CA MET A 107 -3.19 -13.49 -14.59
C MET A 107 -2.36 -12.37 -13.98
N PRO A 108 -1.14 -12.08 -14.49
CA PRO A 108 -0.33 -10.96 -14.00
C PRO A 108 -1.03 -9.61 -14.13
N MET A 109 -0.81 -8.70 -13.17
CA MET A 109 -1.48 -7.39 -13.12
C MET A 109 -1.29 -6.55 -14.39
N LEU A 110 -0.14 -6.62 -15.04
CA LEU A 110 0.08 -5.91 -16.32
C LEU A 110 -0.87 -6.42 -17.42
N GLN A 111 -1.16 -7.72 -17.44
CA GLN A 111 -2.12 -8.28 -18.40
C GLN A 111 -3.56 -7.91 -18.04
N THR A 112 -3.94 -7.93 -16.74
CA THR A 112 -5.28 -7.47 -16.32
C THR A 112 -5.47 -5.98 -16.63
N ALA A 113 -4.44 -5.15 -16.53
CA ALA A 113 -4.50 -3.74 -16.91
C ALA A 113 -4.76 -3.56 -18.42
N GLU A 114 -4.11 -4.34 -19.28
CA GLU A 114 -4.39 -4.33 -20.72
C GLU A 114 -5.83 -4.78 -21.02
N VAL A 115 -6.34 -5.79 -20.31
CA VAL A 115 -7.74 -6.23 -20.45
C VAL A 115 -8.71 -5.10 -20.09
N VAL A 116 -8.47 -4.42 -18.97
CA VAL A 116 -9.29 -3.28 -18.52
C VAL A 116 -9.21 -2.13 -19.54
N ALA A 117 -8.01 -1.78 -20.00
CA ALA A 117 -7.82 -0.75 -21.00
C ALA A 117 -8.64 -1.03 -22.28
N ALA A 118 -8.55 -2.26 -22.80
CA ALA A 118 -9.29 -2.67 -24.00
C ALA A 118 -10.80 -2.68 -23.78
N ARG A 119 -11.29 -3.25 -22.67
CA ARG A 119 -12.73 -3.36 -22.37
C ARG A 119 -13.42 -2.02 -22.17
N TYR A 120 -12.74 -1.11 -21.49
CA TYR A 120 -13.31 0.20 -21.15
C TYR A 120 -12.86 1.32 -22.08
N GLY A 121 -12.12 1.01 -23.13
CA GLY A 121 -11.68 1.97 -24.15
C GLY A 121 -10.75 3.04 -23.59
N VAL A 122 -9.92 2.72 -22.59
CA VAL A 122 -8.96 3.66 -22.03
C VAL A 122 -7.74 3.73 -22.94
N SER A 123 -7.52 4.88 -23.55
CA SER A 123 -6.43 5.08 -24.49
C SER A 123 -5.06 5.20 -23.78
N ARG A 124 -3.99 4.87 -24.51
CA ARG A 124 -2.62 5.10 -24.06
C ARG A 124 -2.38 6.55 -23.67
N ASP A 125 -2.85 7.50 -24.46
CA ASP A 125 -2.72 8.94 -24.18
C ASP A 125 -3.37 9.32 -22.84
N ALA A 126 -4.59 8.86 -22.57
CA ALA A 126 -5.28 9.13 -21.31
C ALA A 126 -4.53 8.55 -20.10
N MET A 127 -3.95 7.36 -20.23
CA MET A 127 -3.14 6.74 -19.18
C MET A 127 -1.85 7.51 -18.92
N ASP A 128 -1.16 7.94 -19.96
CA ASP A 128 0.09 8.71 -19.86
C ASP A 128 -0.16 10.10 -19.25
N GLU A 129 -1.22 10.78 -19.65
CA GLU A 129 -1.63 12.07 -19.08
C GLU A 129 -1.99 11.96 -17.62
N TYR A 130 -2.70 10.89 -17.21
CA TYR A 130 -3.04 10.64 -15.82
C TYR A 130 -1.79 10.30 -14.98
N GLY A 131 -0.92 9.43 -15.49
CA GLY A 131 0.34 9.08 -14.83
C GLY A 131 1.26 10.30 -14.64
N PHE A 132 1.37 11.13 -15.67
CA PHE A 132 2.13 12.39 -15.61
C PHE A 132 1.53 13.35 -14.58
N ALA A 133 0.22 13.56 -14.60
CA ALA A 133 -0.46 14.44 -13.64
C ALA A 133 -0.28 13.94 -12.17
N SER A 134 -0.26 12.62 -11.96
CA SER A 134 0.03 12.04 -10.65
C SER A 134 1.42 12.40 -10.15
N GLN A 135 2.45 12.31 -11.01
CA GLN A 135 3.81 12.70 -10.68
C GLN A 135 3.94 14.21 -10.40
N GLU A 136 3.31 15.05 -11.21
CA GLU A 136 3.33 16.50 -10.99
C GLU A 136 2.70 16.89 -9.66
N ARG A 137 1.52 16.33 -9.34
CA ARG A 137 0.83 16.57 -8.07
C ARG A 137 1.67 16.13 -6.88
N THR A 138 2.30 14.98 -6.96
CA THR A 138 3.16 14.46 -5.91
C THR A 138 4.39 15.34 -5.72
N ALA A 139 5.06 15.73 -6.79
CA ALA A 139 6.21 16.65 -6.74
C ALA A 139 5.83 18.01 -6.13
N ALA A 140 4.67 18.57 -6.51
CA ALA A 140 4.16 19.80 -5.94
C ALA A 140 3.83 19.68 -4.44
N ALA A 141 3.28 18.53 -4.00
CA ALA A 141 3.01 18.25 -2.60
C ALA A 141 4.30 18.14 -1.78
N TYR A 142 5.34 17.49 -2.31
CA TYR A 142 6.67 17.48 -1.70
C TYR A 142 7.27 18.88 -1.59
N ALA A 143 7.24 19.67 -2.66
CA ALA A 143 7.76 21.04 -2.65
C ALA A 143 7.01 21.94 -1.65
N ALA A 144 5.75 21.66 -1.39
CA ALA A 144 4.93 22.37 -0.40
C ALA A 144 5.07 21.81 1.04
N GLY A 145 5.96 20.84 1.29
CA GLY A 145 6.20 20.25 2.60
C GLY A 145 5.02 19.45 3.18
N ARG A 146 4.08 19.00 2.34
CA ARG A 146 2.86 18.34 2.82
C ARG A 146 3.11 16.99 3.48
N TYR A 147 4.23 16.34 3.19
CA TYR A 147 4.62 15.05 3.76
C TYR A 147 5.55 15.15 4.98
N ASP A 148 6.07 16.35 5.32
CA ASP A 148 7.09 16.52 6.36
C ASP A 148 6.63 16.04 7.75
N ALA A 149 5.34 16.18 8.03
CA ALA A 149 4.76 15.76 9.30
C ALA A 149 4.65 14.23 9.46
N GLU A 150 4.62 13.47 8.35
CA GLU A 150 4.43 12.01 8.38
C GLU A 150 5.69 11.21 7.99
N LEU A 151 6.60 11.79 7.22
CA LEU A 151 7.85 11.13 6.85
C LEU A 151 8.76 10.88 8.06
N VAL A 152 9.28 9.66 8.14
CA VAL A 152 10.25 9.25 9.17
C VAL A 152 11.54 8.86 8.45
N PRO A 153 12.67 9.54 8.71
CA PRO A 153 13.96 9.14 8.17
C PRO A 153 14.33 7.72 8.60
N VAL A 154 14.82 6.92 7.67
CA VAL A 154 15.24 5.54 7.92
C VAL A 154 16.72 5.40 7.50
N THR A 155 17.58 5.03 8.45
CA THR A 155 18.97 4.66 8.16
C THR A 155 19.06 3.17 7.92
N CYS A 156 19.59 2.76 6.78
CA CYS A 156 19.72 1.37 6.37
C CYS A 156 20.98 1.15 5.54
N GLU A 157 21.36 -0.11 5.38
CA GLU A 157 22.39 -0.51 4.42
C GLU A 157 21.78 -0.63 3.02
N ARG A 158 22.38 0.04 2.06
CA ARG A 158 22.02 -0.04 0.64
C ARG A 158 23.07 -0.83 -0.12
N ILE A 159 22.60 -1.74 -0.97
CA ILE A 159 23.48 -2.43 -1.92
C ILE A 159 23.83 -1.46 -3.05
N VAL A 160 25.11 -1.28 -3.27
CA VAL A 160 25.66 -0.42 -4.34
C VAL A 160 26.40 -1.29 -5.33
N TYR A 161 26.06 -1.15 -6.60
CA TYR A 161 26.76 -1.81 -7.70
C TYR A 161 27.73 -0.84 -8.38
N ASN A 162 28.98 -1.24 -8.47
CA ASN A 162 29.92 -0.54 -9.34
C ASN A 162 29.59 -0.88 -10.79
N LYS A 163 29.18 0.12 -11.57
CA LYS A 163 28.75 -0.08 -12.96
C LYS A 163 29.88 -0.50 -13.90
N GLU A 164 31.15 -0.22 -13.54
CA GLU A 164 32.34 -0.53 -14.36
C GLU A 164 32.89 -1.92 -14.06
N THR A 165 32.94 -2.29 -12.78
CA THR A 165 33.52 -3.58 -12.37
C THR A 165 32.50 -4.66 -12.13
N GLY A 166 31.21 -4.31 -11.95
CA GLY A 166 30.15 -5.23 -11.55
C GLY A 166 30.23 -5.64 -10.06
N GLU A 167 31.17 -5.10 -9.30
CA GLU A 167 31.34 -5.43 -7.88
C GLU A 167 30.20 -4.86 -7.05
N GLN A 168 29.76 -5.65 -6.09
CA GLN A 168 28.73 -5.30 -5.13
C GLN A 168 29.38 -4.89 -3.80
N SER A 169 28.94 -3.78 -3.26
CA SER A 169 29.31 -3.29 -1.93
C SER A 169 28.10 -2.82 -1.15
N THR A 170 28.23 -2.58 0.14
CA THR A 170 27.19 -1.96 0.96
C THR A 170 27.60 -0.56 1.40
N ALA A 171 26.64 0.35 1.48
CA ALA A 171 26.83 1.68 2.04
C ALA A 171 25.67 2.01 2.97
N GLU A 172 25.99 2.59 4.14
CA GLU A 172 24.96 3.14 5.01
C GLU A 172 24.37 4.40 4.37
N VAL A 173 23.05 4.46 4.27
CA VAL A 173 22.32 5.60 3.73
C VAL A 173 21.14 5.96 4.65
N THR A 174 20.82 7.24 4.74
CA THR A 174 19.60 7.72 5.40
C THR A 174 18.61 8.17 4.32
N VAL A 175 17.53 7.43 4.19
CA VAL A 175 16.42 7.76 3.28
C VAL A 175 15.47 8.72 4.00
N THR A 176 15.25 9.89 3.42
CA THR A 176 14.42 10.97 4.01
C THR A 176 13.20 11.32 3.17
N ALA A 177 13.08 10.77 1.96
CA ALA A 177 11.99 11.02 1.03
C ALA A 177 11.76 9.80 0.14
N ASP A 178 10.58 9.72 -0.49
CA ASP A 178 10.27 8.68 -1.46
C ASP A 178 11.11 8.84 -2.74
N GLU A 179 11.79 7.77 -3.15
CA GLU A 179 12.63 7.77 -4.35
C GLU A 179 11.84 7.68 -5.66
N GLY A 180 10.53 7.42 -5.57
CA GLY A 180 9.64 7.25 -6.72
C GLY A 180 9.19 8.53 -7.40
N VAL A 181 9.40 9.69 -6.77
CA VAL A 181 9.07 10.99 -7.36
C VAL A 181 10.15 11.38 -8.35
N ARG A 182 9.82 11.39 -9.64
CA ARG A 182 10.79 11.62 -10.73
C ARG A 182 10.39 12.81 -11.58
N PRO A 183 11.30 13.76 -11.80
CA PRO A 183 11.07 14.81 -12.80
C PRO A 183 10.88 14.18 -14.19
N SER A 184 9.80 14.54 -14.86
CA SER A 184 9.52 14.06 -16.21
C SER A 184 8.78 15.12 -17.01
N THR A 185 8.59 14.87 -18.31
CA THR A 185 7.72 15.66 -19.18
C THR A 185 6.66 14.74 -19.77
N LEU A 186 5.53 15.29 -20.19
CA LEU A 186 4.48 14.50 -20.83
C LEU A 186 5.00 13.80 -22.10
N GLU A 187 5.81 14.50 -22.90
CA GLU A 187 6.46 13.94 -24.09
C GLU A 187 7.40 12.79 -23.72
N GLY A 188 8.15 12.94 -22.62
CA GLY A 188 9.01 11.89 -22.10
C GLY A 188 8.21 10.64 -21.71
N VAL A 189 7.09 10.81 -21.02
CA VAL A 189 6.19 9.70 -20.66
C VAL A 189 5.60 9.04 -21.91
N LYS A 190 5.11 9.81 -22.85
CA LYS A 190 4.53 9.30 -24.12
C LYS A 190 5.55 8.56 -24.99
N SER A 191 6.85 8.89 -24.88
CA SER A 191 7.92 8.21 -25.62
C SER A 191 8.32 6.83 -25.06
N LEU A 192 7.84 6.48 -23.88
CA LEU A 192 8.20 5.21 -23.26
C LEU A 192 7.64 4.01 -24.03
N ARG A 193 8.49 2.98 -24.20
CA ARG A 193 8.07 1.71 -24.79
C ARG A 193 7.08 0.98 -23.88
N THR A 194 6.18 0.23 -24.47
CA THR A 194 5.24 -0.64 -23.75
C THR A 194 5.97 -1.82 -23.10
N VAL A 195 5.48 -2.26 -21.94
CA VAL A 195 6.02 -3.41 -21.22
C VAL A 195 5.67 -4.71 -21.93
N ILE A 196 4.45 -4.78 -22.48
CA ILE A 196 3.98 -5.89 -23.32
C ILE A 196 3.99 -5.41 -24.77
N GLU A 197 4.55 -6.19 -25.67
CA GLU A 197 4.59 -5.87 -27.10
C GLU A 197 3.17 -5.67 -27.65
N GLY A 198 2.96 -4.53 -28.31
CA GLY A 198 1.63 -4.15 -28.81
C GLY A 198 0.63 -3.70 -27.76
N GLY A 199 1.03 -3.65 -26.50
CA GLY A 199 0.20 -3.17 -25.39
C GLY A 199 0.20 -1.65 -25.23
N THR A 200 -0.37 -1.21 -24.11
CA THR A 200 -0.55 0.22 -23.78
C THR A 200 0.15 0.62 -22.46
N ILE A 201 0.48 -0.36 -21.62
CA ILE A 201 1.10 -0.12 -20.30
C ILE A 201 2.60 0.11 -20.44
N THR A 202 3.12 1.13 -19.77
CA THR A 202 4.53 1.53 -19.75
C THR A 202 5.02 1.78 -18.32
N ALA A 203 6.33 1.99 -18.14
CA ALA A 203 6.88 2.41 -16.86
C ALA A 203 6.41 3.80 -16.40
N GLY A 204 5.83 4.62 -17.29
CA GLY A 204 5.31 5.96 -16.97
C GLY A 204 3.85 5.97 -16.51
N ASN A 205 3.06 4.96 -16.89
CA ASN A 205 1.66 4.85 -16.53
C ASN A 205 1.35 3.65 -15.61
N ALA A 206 2.35 2.82 -15.28
CA ALA A 206 2.25 1.74 -14.30
C ALA A 206 2.68 2.19 -12.89
N SER A 207 2.14 1.54 -11.87
CA SER A 207 2.62 1.71 -10.49
C SER A 207 4.05 1.19 -10.33
N GLN A 208 4.81 1.85 -9.48
CA GLN A 208 6.16 1.41 -9.12
C GLN A 208 6.11 0.26 -8.12
N LEU A 209 7.13 -0.59 -8.14
CA LEU A 209 7.43 -1.56 -7.09
C LEU A 209 8.29 -0.87 -6.05
N SER A 210 7.76 -0.68 -4.83
CA SER A 210 8.42 0.10 -3.79
C SER A 210 8.37 -0.63 -2.45
N ASP A 211 9.47 -0.53 -1.71
CA ASP A 211 9.50 -0.89 -0.31
C ASP A 211 8.89 0.26 0.49
N GLY A 212 8.10 -0.07 1.51
CA GLY A 212 7.50 0.98 2.31
C GLY A 212 6.74 0.46 3.52
N ALA A 213 6.52 1.35 4.47
CA ALA A 213 5.71 1.08 5.66
C ALA A 213 4.98 2.33 6.11
N SER A 214 3.80 2.17 6.65
CA SER A 214 3.08 3.23 7.37
C SER A 214 2.29 2.66 8.53
N ALA A 215 2.10 3.48 9.57
CA ALA A 215 1.30 3.12 10.73
C ALA A 215 0.50 4.31 11.26
N ARG A 216 -0.67 4.03 11.80
CA ARG A 216 -1.56 4.99 12.45
C ARG A 216 -1.99 4.45 13.80
N VAL A 217 -2.09 5.34 14.79
CA VAL A 217 -2.73 5.03 16.07
C VAL A 217 -4.22 5.30 15.91
N VAL A 218 -5.01 4.29 16.17
CA VAL A 218 -6.48 4.34 16.20
C VAL A 218 -6.91 4.21 17.66
N MET A 219 -7.71 5.14 18.14
CA MET A 219 -8.16 5.14 19.54
C MET A 219 -9.60 5.60 19.67
N SER A 220 -10.20 5.34 20.84
CA SER A 220 -11.52 5.86 21.15
C SER A 220 -11.49 7.39 21.28
N SER A 221 -12.59 8.06 20.94
CA SER A 221 -12.72 9.51 21.08
C SER A 221 -12.59 9.94 22.54
N ASP A 222 -13.05 9.11 23.46
CA ASP A 222 -12.97 9.36 24.91
C ASP A 222 -11.53 9.34 25.39
N LEU A 223 -10.73 8.35 24.93
CA LEU A 223 -9.30 8.32 25.24
C LEU A 223 -8.59 9.53 24.64
N ALA A 224 -8.80 9.85 23.37
CA ALA A 224 -8.17 11.00 22.71
C ALA A 224 -8.45 12.29 23.48
N THR A 225 -9.71 12.51 23.88
CA THR A 225 -10.12 13.67 24.68
C THR A 225 -9.45 13.68 26.05
N SER A 226 -9.39 12.55 26.74
CA SER A 226 -8.82 12.43 28.09
C SER A 226 -7.34 12.76 28.17
N ILE A 227 -6.61 12.51 27.06
CA ILE A 227 -5.15 12.80 26.97
C ILE A 227 -4.83 14.05 26.15
N GLY A 228 -5.87 14.81 25.76
CA GLY A 228 -5.71 16.09 25.06
C GLY A 228 -5.20 15.98 23.62
N LEU A 229 -5.45 14.86 22.95
CA LEU A 229 -5.13 14.67 21.54
C LEU A 229 -6.31 15.09 20.66
N GLU A 230 -6.00 15.85 19.60
CA GLU A 230 -6.96 16.16 18.54
C GLU A 230 -6.86 15.12 17.43
N PRO A 231 -7.95 14.38 17.10
CA PRO A 231 -7.94 13.40 16.03
C PRO A 231 -7.73 14.07 14.67
N LEU A 232 -6.88 13.49 13.83
CA LEU A 232 -6.68 13.96 12.45
C LEU A 232 -7.88 13.61 11.56
N VAL A 233 -8.48 12.44 11.79
CA VAL A 233 -9.65 11.92 11.05
C VAL A 233 -10.46 10.99 11.95
N ALA A 234 -11.75 10.80 11.63
CA ALA A 234 -12.59 9.77 12.24
C ALA A 234 -12.81 8.61 11.25
N TYR A 235 -12.85 7.39 11.76
CA TYR A 235 -13.26 6.23 10.98
C TYR A 235 -14.80 6.21 10.88
N ASP A 236 -15.31 6.17 9.66
CA ASP A 236 -16.74 6.15 9.40
C ASP A 236 -17.23 4.80 8.85
N GLY A 237 -16.48 4.19 7.93
CA GLY A 237 -16.88 2.90 7.40
C GLY A 237 -15.93 2.33 6.36
N MET A 238 -16.25 1.12 5.94
CA MET A 238 -15.49 0.39 4.93
C MET A 238 -16.41 -0.54 4.14
N ALA A 239 -16.15 -0.68 2.86
CA ALA A 239 -16.76 -1.69 2.02
C ALA A 239 -15.69 -2.51 1.28
N VAL A 240 -15.98 -3.77 1.06
CA VAL A 240 -15.20 -4.68 0.20
C VAL A 240 -16.10 -5.26 -0.87
N ALA A 241 -15.54 -5.52 -2.04
CA ALA A 241 -16.24 -6.14 -3.15
C ALA A 241 -15.29 -7.04 -3.95
N GLY A 242 -15.83 -8.07 -4.58
CA GLY A 242 -15.14 -8.90 -5.56
C GLY A 242 -15.56 -8.52 -6.98
N CYS A 243 -14.71 -8.84 -7.95
CA CYS A 243 -14.97 -8.72 -9.37
C CYS A 243 -14.30 -9.88 -10.11
N GLU A 244 -14.52 -9.97 -11.42
CA GLU A 244 -13.86 -10.97 -12.26
C GLU A 244 -12.32 -10.85 -12.17
N PRO A 245 -11.58 -11.95 -12.08
CA PRO A 245 -10.12 -11.93 -11.94
C PRO A 245 -9.42 -11.10 -13.03
N VAL A 246 -9.86 -11.19 -14.26
CA VAL A 246 -9.28 -10.44 -15.39
C VAL A 246 -9.52 -8.94 -15.33
N GLU A 247 -10.45 -8.50 -14.50
CA GLU A 247 -10.82 -7.09 -14.29
C GLU A 247 -10.45 -6.59 -12.89
N MET A 248 -9.51 -7.22 -12.21
CA MET A 248 -9.16 -6.86 -10.83
C MET A 248 -8.87 -5.36 -10.67
N GLY A 249 -8.40 -4.68 -11.71
CA GLY A 249 -8.13 -3.24 -11.71
C GLY A 249 -9.36 -2.35 -11.45
N ILE A 250 -10.59 -2.84 -11.73
CA ILE A 250 -11.83 -2.09 -11.40
C ILE A 250 -12.38 -2.36 -10.00
N GLY A 251 -11.72 -3.20 -9.21
CA GLY A 251 -12.15 -3.55 -7.85
C GLY A 251 -12.49 -2.33 -6.98
N PRO A 252 -11.67 -1.25 -6.98
CA PRO A 252 -11.98 -0.02 -6.24
C PRO A 252 -13.31 0.63 -6.65
N ASP A 253 -13.63 0.68 -7.95
CA ASP A 253 -14.90 1.24 -8.44
C ASP A 253 -16.11 0.48 -7.86
N VAL A 254 -16.05 -0.85 -7.88
CA VAL A 254 -17.13 -1.71 -7.33
C VAL A 254 -17.25 -1.50 -5.82
N ALA A 255 -16.12 -1.43 -5.09
CA ALA A 255 -16.12 -1.21 -3.64
C ALA A 255 -16.64 0.18 -3.25
N VAL A 256 -16.24 1.24 -3.97
CA VAL A 256 -16.70 2.62 -3.74
C VAL A 256 -18.20 2.75 -3.99
N LYS A 257 -18.73 2.15 -5.05
CA LYS A 257 -20.18 2.13 -5.31
C LYS A 257 -20.94 1.48 -4.16
N LYS A 258 -20.40 0.39 -3.60
CA LYS A 258 -21.00 -0.29 -2.44
C LYS A 258 -20.93 0.58 -1.18
N LEU A 259 -19.79 1.20 -0.89
CA LEU A 259 -19.60 2.10 0.25
C LEU A 259 -20.58 3.27 0.20
N ARG A 260 -20.68 3.93 -0.95
CA ARG A 260 -21.61 5.04 -1.16
C ARG A 260 -23.05 4.65 -0.91
N LYS A 261 -23.46 3.46 -1.39
CA LYS A 261 -24.81 2.94 -1.14
C LYS A 261 -25.07 2.66 0.35
N GLN A 262 -24.06 2.18 1.08
CA GLN A 262 -24.18 1.86 2.51
C GLN A 262 -24.28 3.11 3.38
N HIS A 263 -23.55 4.17 3.05
CA HIS A 263 -23.45 5.40 3.86
C HIS A 263 -24.21 6.60 3.27
N GLY A 264 -24.79 6.47 2.08
CA GLY A 264 -25.54 7.56 1.44
C GLY A 264 -24.67 8.66 0.82
N TYR A 265 -23.35 8.43 0.62
CA TYR A 265 -22.43 9.44 0.08
C TYR A 265 -22.67 9.72 -1.41
N ALA A 266 -22.62 10.99 -1.78
CA ALA A 266 -22.42 11.43 -3.16
C ALA A 266 -20.92 11.36 -3.54
N VAL A 267 -20.61 11.39 -4.84
CA VAL A 267 -19.21 11.43 -5.31
C VAL A 267 -18.49 12.68 -4.80
N ASN A 268 -19.19 13.81 -4.79
CA ASN A 268 -18.64 15.10 -4.40
C ASN A 268 -18.42 15.25 -2.88
N ASP A 269 -18.93 14.30 -2.07
CA ASP A 269 -18.68 14.29 -0.62
C ASP A 269 -17.31 13.68 -0.30
N MET A 270 -16.67 13.04 -1.31
CA MET A 270 -15.35 12.45 -1.17
C MET A 270 -14.30 13.47 -1.59
N CYS A 271 -13.53 13.97 -0.62
CA CYS A 271 -12.36 14.81 -0.88
C CYS A 271 -11.06 13.97 -0.80
N MET A 272 -10.13 14.32 -1.65
CA MET A 272 -8.74 13.83 -1.60
C MET A 272 -7.78 15.01 -1.45
#